data_46136607744e1346ca7ecbedc45a22c5
#
_entry.id   46136607744e1346ca7ecbedc45a22c5
#
_cell.length_a   1.000
_cell.length_b   1.000
_cell.length_c   1.000
_cell.angle_alpha   90.00
_cell.angle_beta   90.00
_cell.angle_gamma   90.00
#
_symmetry.space_group_name_H-M   'P 1'
#
loop_
_entity.id
_entity.type
_entity.pdbx_description
1 polymer ?
#
loop_
_entity_poly.entity_id
_entity_poly.type
_entity_poly.pdbx_seq_one_letter_code
_entity_poly.pdbx_strand_id
1 'polypeptide(L)'
;MPNFNYTTEQPLPVDIAPTTDSVVPTTATVYKKGDLLVIAADTNAATHSVTGKDFHAICLADVTAEQATEKLAMGVEMPVYVAGKFDVAQVKLNGVALTPTQKLAARAHANRSLPITLSVVK
;
A
#
# COMPACT_ATOMS: atom_id res chain seq x y z
N MET A 1 -7.87 -36.31 7.69
CA MET A 1 -7.58 -35.91 7.75
C MET A 1 -7.31 -35.25 7.69
N PRO A 2 -7.58 -35.37 7.59
CA PRO A 2 -7.37 -34.78 7.47
C PRO A 2 -7.13 -33.85 7.37
N ASN A 3 -7.39 -34.05 7.19
CA ASN A 3 -7.14 -33.26 7.20
C ASN A 3 -6.98 -32.40 7.20
N PHE A 4 -7.18 -32.46 6.97
CA PHE A 4 -6.93 -31.66 6.95
C PHE A 4 -6.48 -30.98 6.91
N ASN A 5 -6.49 -31.32 6.76
CA ASN A 5 -6.11 -30.69 6.70
C ASN A 5 -5.75 -29.93 6.35
N TYR A 6 -5.77 -30.00 6.10
CA TYR A 6 -5.47 -29.34 5.77
C TYR A 6 -4.71 -28.64 5.33
N THR A 7 -4.68 -28.92 5.13
CA THR A 7 -4.14 -28.33 4.76
C THR A 7 -3.49 -27.57 4.34
N THR A 8 -3.31 -27.90 4.12
CA THR A 8 -2.86 -27.32 3.84
C THR A 8 -2.24 -26.46 3.46
N GLU A 9 -2.07 -26.77 3.18
CA GLU A 9 -1.63 -26.12 2.97
C GLU A 9 -1.45 -25.32 2.32
N GLN A 10 -1.66 -25.26 2.17
CA GLN A 10 -1.81 -24.58 1.58
C GLN A 10 -1.81 -23.56 1.03
N PRO A 11 -1.63 -23.47 0.46
CA PRO A 11 -1.42 -22.31 -0.25
C PRO A 11 -2.43 -21.36 -0.04
N LEU A 12 -2.22 -20.36 -0.06
CA LEU A 12 -2.91 -19.49 0.33
C LEU A 12 -3.92 -18.94 -0.41
N PRO A 13 -4.95 -18.59 0.08
CA PRO A 13 -6.04 -18.00 -0.58
C PRO A 13 -5.67 -16.71 -1.16
N VAL A 14 -6.04 -16.55 -2.36
CA VAL A 14 -5.81 -15.35 -3.09
C VAL A 14 -6.79 -14.27 -2.78
N ASP A 15 -7.86 -14.59 -2.12
CA ASP A 15 -8.96 -13.68 -1.81
C ASP A 15 -8.98 -13.25 -0.34
N ILE A 16 -7.81 -13.10 0.25
CA ILE A 16 -7.71 -12.54 1.59
C ILE A 16 -8.17 -11.09 1.53
N ALA A 17 -9.13 -10.75 2.36
CA ALA A 17 -9.63 -9.39 2.44
C ALA A 17 -8.52 -8.44 2.85
N PRO A 18 -8.37 -7.29 2.21
CA PRO A 18 -7.33 -6.33 2.57
C PRO A 18 -7.61 -5.71 3.92
N THR A 19 -6.55 -5.42 4.66
CA THR A 19 -6.65 -4.71 5.94
C THR A 19 -6.35 -3.24 5.68
N THR A 20 -7.19 -2.37 6.21
CA THR A 20 -7.03 -0.93 6.07
C THR A 20 -6.61 -0.31 7.39
N ASP A 21 -6.01 0.86 7.31
CA ASP A 21 -5.65 1.67 8.46
C ASP A 21 -5.79 3.13 8.07
N SER A 22 -5.64 4.03 9.02
CA SER A 22 -5.72 5.47 8.79
C SER A 22 -4.37 6.11 9.09
N VAL A 23 -3.97 7.04 8.23
CA VAL A 23 -2.69 7.75 8.36
C VAL A 23 -2.91 9.24 8.19
N VAL A 24 -1.96 10.04 8.67
CA VAL A 24 -2.04 11.49 8.62
C VAL A 24 -1.49 11.96 7.27
N PRO A 25 -2.27 12.72 6.48
CA PRO A 25 -1.75 13.24 5.21
C PRO A 25 -0.71 14.35 5.45
N THR A 26 0.20 14.49 4.50
CA THR A 26 1.14 15.60 4.49
C THR A 26 0.49 16.77 3.76
N THR A 27 0.68 17.99 4.27
CA THR A 27 0.06 19.19 3.70
C THR A 27 0.40 19.36 2.22
N ALA A 28 -0.56 19.83 1.45
CA ALA A 28 -0.40 20.16 0.02
C ALA A 28 0.12 19.01 -0.84
N THR A 29 -0.13 17.77 -0.43
CA THR A 29 0.33 16.58 -1.14
C THR A 29 -0.83 15.91 -1.86
N VAL A 30 -0.62 15.54 -3.12
CA VAL A 30 -1.62 14.81 -3.91
C VAL A 30 -1.37 13.33 -3.74
N TYR A 31 -2.41 12.58 -3.37
CA TYR A 31 -2.36 11.13 -3.28
C TYR A 31 -3.31 10.53 -4.32
N LYS A 32 -2.86 9.52 -5.02
CA LYS A 32 -3.68 8.79 -5.99
C LYS A 32 -3.84 7.35 -5.53
N LYS A 33 -4.99 6.78 -5.79
CA LYS A 33 -5.25 5.37 -5.48
C LYS A 33 -4.15 4.50 -6.08
N GLY A 34 -3.55 3.66 -5.26
CA GLY A 34 -2.45 2.79 -5.66
C GLY A 34 -1.06 3.34 -5.37
N ASP A 35 -0.95 4.60 -4.94
CA ASP A 35 0.36 5.17 -4.61
C ASP A 35 1.01 4.43 -3.44
N LEU A 36 2.30 4.14 -3.57
CA LEU A 36 3.09 3.53 -2.50
C LEU A 36 3.51 4.61 -1.50
N LEU A 37 3.20 4.41 -0.23
CA LEU A 37 3.39 5.42 0.81
C LEU A 37 4.33 4.95 1.90
N VAL A 38 5.17 5.86 2.36
CA VAL A 38 6.02 5.67 3.53
C VAL A 38 5.31 6.31 4.73
N ILE A 39 5.19 5.56 5.81
CA ILE A 39 4.51 6.04 7.02
C ILE A 39 5.53 6.30 8.11
N ALA A 40 5.60 7.53 8.59
CA ALA A 40 6.54 7.90 9.65
C ALA A 40 6.12 7.23 10.97
N ALA A 41 7.07 6.61 11.63
CA ALA A 41 6.81 5.80 12.82
C ALA A 41 6.34 6.62 14.03
N ASP A 42 6.76 7.87 14.10
CA ASP A 42 6.47 8.72 15.27
C ASP A 42 5.27 9.64 15.08
N THR A 43 4.88 9.94 13.85
CA THR A 43 3.80 10.89 13.56
C THR A 43 2.66 10.26 12.76
N ASN A 44 2.84 9.06 12.27
CA ASN A 44 1.89 8.38 11.37
C ASN A 44 1.64 9.17 10.08
N ALA A 45 2.58 10.03 9.70
CA ALA A 45 2.44 10.87 8.50
C ALA A 45 2.80 10.09 7.25
N ALA A 46 2.00 10.27 6.19
CA ALA A 46 2.18 9.56 4.93
C ALA A 46 2.90 10.44 3.92
N THR A 47 3.99 9.93 3.36
CA THR A 47 4.71 10.57 2.25
C THR A 47 4.86 9.56 1.12
N HIS A 48 5.14 10.06 -0.09
CA HIS A 48 5.30 9.17 -1.23
C HIS A 48 6.63 8.41 -1.16
N SER A 49 6.59 7.12 -1.49
CA SER A 49 7.79 6.35 -1.69
C SER A 49 8.54 6.88 -2.92
N VAL A 50 9.84 7.00 -2.82
CA VAL A 50 10.69 7.48 -3.92
C VAL A 50 11.23 6.32 -4.73
N THR A 51 11.63 5.25 -4.04
CA THR A 51 12.32 4.13 -4.69
C THR A 51 11.41 2.96 -5.04
N GLY A 52 10.22 2.89 -4.42
CA GLY A 52 9.32 1.75 -4.57
C GLY A 52 9.74 0.55 -3.74
N LYS A 53 10.73 0.70 -2.87
CA LYS A 53 11.19 -0.39 -2.00
C LYS A 53 11.36 0.03 -0.55
N ASP A 54 10.72 1.13 -0.17
CA ASP A 54 10.74 1.64 1.20
C ASP A 54 9.33 1.94 1.73
N PHE A 55 8.30 1.50 1.02
CA PHE A 55 6.91 1.81 1.38
C PHE A 55 6.40 0.89 2.50
N HIS A 56 5.33 1.35 3.17
CA HIS A 56 4.65 0.60 4.22
C HIS A 56 3.18 0.37 3.92
N ALA A 57 2.60 1.17 3.03
CA ALA A 57 1.17 1.15 2.75
C ALA A 57 0.88 1.53 1.31
N ILE A 58 -0.35 1.27 0.88
CA ILE A 58 -0.83 1.60 -0.46
C ILE A 58 -2.03 2.54 -0.30
N CYS A 59 -2.03 3.65 -1.02
CA CYS A 59 -3.11 4.62 -0.96
C CYS A 59 -4.43 4.00 -1.44
N LEU A 60 -5.48 4.17 -0.66
CA LEU A 60 -6.78 3.55 -0.94
C LEU A 60 -7.66 4.42 -1.82
N ALA A 61 -7.55 5.74 -1.73
CA ALA A 61 -8.43 6.65 -2.43
C ALA A 61 -7.69 7.93 -2.82
N ASP A 62 -8.18 8.60 -3.85
CA ASP A 62 -7.59 9.86 -4.30
C ASP A 62 -7.80 10.96 -3.26
N VAL A 63 -6.75 11.74 -3.01
CA VAL A 63 -6.80 12.91 -2.12
C VAL A 63 -6.10 14.05 -2.84
N THR A 64 -6.79 15.16 -3.04
CA THR A 64 -6.18 16.35 -3.66
C THR A 64 -5.29 17.09 -2.68
N ALA A 65 -4.43 17.97 -3.19
CA ALA A 65 -3.56 18.78 -2.32
C ALA A 65 -4.37 19.62 -1.32
N GLU A 66 -5.48 20.16 -1.76
CA GLU A 66 -6.38 20.94 -0.88
C GLU A 66 -7.02 20.07 0.19
N GLN A 67 -7.48 18.88 -0.19
CA GLN A 67 -8.07 17.92 0.75
C GLN A 67 -7.05 17.47 1.79
N ALA A 68 -5.80 17.23 1.38
CA ALA A 68 -4.75 16.84 2.31
C ALA A 68 -4.49 17.94 3.34
N THR A 69 -4.41 19.18 2.90
CA THR A 69 -4.22 20.33 3.79
C THR A 69 -5.40 20.48 4.75
N GLU A 70 -6.63 20.34 4.27
CA GLU A 70 -7.82 20.42 5.11
C GLU A 70 -7.91 19.30 6.13
N LYS A 71 -7.62 18.07 5.70
CA LYS A 71 -7.62 16.92 6.60
C LYS A 71 -6.61 17.09 7.73
N LEU A 72 -5.41 17.55 7.37
CA LEU A 72 -4.37 17.79 8.37
C LEU A 72 -4.80 18.86 9.37
N ALA A 73 -5.38 19.96 8.90
CA ALA A 73 -5.83 21.05 9.76
C ALA A 73 -6.98 20.62 10.69
N MET A 74 -7.83 19.71 10.22
CA MET A 74 -9.00 19.26 11.00
C MET A 74 -8.70 18.00 11.81
N GLY A 75 -7.49 17.46 11.74
CA GLY A 75 -7.17 16.23 12.44
C GLY A 75 -7.84 14.99 11.85
N VAL A 76 -8.21 15.03 10.58
CA VAL A 76 -8.86 13.91 9.89
C VAL A 76 -7.79 13.11 9.13
N GLU A 77 -7.82 11.79 9.29
CA GLU A 77 -6.86 10.90 8.65
C GLU A 77 -7.39 10.35 7.33
N MET A 78 -6.48 9.83 6.50
CA MET A 78 -6.84 9.24 5.23
C MET A 78 -6.66 7.73 5.29
N PRO A 79 -7.50 6.95 4.55
CA PRO A 79 -7.40 5.50 4.58
C PRO A 79 -6.30 4.97 3.67
N VAL A 80 -5.64 3.91 4.11
CA VAL A 80 -4.63 3.19 3.32
C VAL A 80 -4.80 1.70 3.51
N TYR A 81 -4.26 0.92 2.58
CA TYR A 81 -4.14 -0.53 2.74
C TYR A 81 -2.80 -0.84 3.41
N VAL A 82 -2.82 -1.67 4.44
CA VAL A 82 -1.60 -2.08 5.14
C VAL A 82 -1.36 -3.59 5.04
N ALA A 83 -2.32 -4.34 4.54
CA ALA A 83 -2.18 -5.78 4.32
C ALA A 83 -3.11 -6.23 3.20
N GLY A 84 -2.78 -7.33 2.55
CA GLY A 84 -3.58 -7.91 1.50
C GLY A 84 -2.77 -8.26 0.27
N LYS A 85 -3.44 -8.71 -0.78
CA LYS A 85 -2.82 -9.07 -2.04
C LYS A 85 -3.28 -8.13 -3.14
N PHE A 86 -2.33 -7.55 -3.86
CA PHE A 86 -2.62 -6.53 -4.88
C PHE A 86 -1.89 -6.83 -6.17
N ASP A 87 -2.46 -6.34 -7.28
CA ASP A 87 -1.84 -6.40 -8.60
C ASP A 87 -0.73 -5.35 -8.67
N VAL A 88 0.49 -5.78 -8.94
CA VAL A 88 1.63 -4.86 -9.02
C VAL A 88 1.47 -3.82 -10.15
N ALA A 89 0.66 -4.11 -11.16
CA ALA A 89 0.39 -3.16 -12.22
C ALA A 89 -0.49 -1.99 -11.78
N GLN A 90 -1.16 -2.12 -10.63
CA GLN A 90 -2.05 -1.08 -10.11
C GLN A 90 -1.39 -0.14 -9.11
N VAL A 91 -0.17 -0.45 -8.67
CA VAL A 91 0.55 0.40 -7.73
C VAL A 91 1.40 1.42 -8.47
N LYS A 92 1.64 2.55 -7.82
CA LYS A 92 2.27 3.72 -8.46
C LYS A 92 3.29 4.37 -7.54
N LEU A 93 4.22 5.11 -8.14
CA LEU A 93 5.12 5.99 -7.40
C LEU A 93 4.69 7.43 -7.70
N ASN A 94 4.10 8.07 -6.72
CA ASN A 94 3.64 9.46 -6.82
C ASN A 94 2.81 9.68 -8.11
N GLY A 95 1.82 8.82 -8.29
CA GLY A 95 0.89 8.92 -9.42
C GLY A 95 1.39 8.34 -10.74
N VAL A 96 2.62 7.80 -10.78
CA VAL A 96 3.22 7.28 -12.01
C VAL A 96 3.36 5.76 -11.89
N ALA A 97 2.95 5.04 -12.92
CA ALA A 97 3.07 3.59 -12.96
C ALA A 97 4.53 3.16 -12.85
N LEU A 98 4.76 2.02 -12.18
CA LEU A 98 6.11 1.52 -11.98
C LEU A 98 6.71 1.02 -13.29
N THR A 99 8.01 1.24 -13.47
CA THR A 99 8.77 0.59 -14.54
C THR A 99 8.92 -0.90 -14.22
N PRO A 100 9.28 -1.76 -15.19
CA PRO A 100 9.51 -3.18 -14.92
C PRO A 100 10.52 -3.42 -13.79
N THR A 101 11.61 -2.66 -13.75
CA THR A 101 12.61 -2.77 -12.69
C THR A 101 12.02 -2.38 -11.32
N GLN A 102 11.23 -1.32 -11.28
CA GLN A 102 10.58 -0.88 -10.06
C GLN A 102 9.55 -1.89 -9.58
N LYS A 103 8.83 -2.55 -10.49
CA LYS A 103 7.87 -3.60 -10.13
C LYS A 103 8.56 -4.76 -9.42
N LEU A 104 9.73 -5.17 -9.91
CA LEU A 104 10.50 -6.23 -9.27
C LEU A 104 10.97 -5.83 -7.88
N ALA A 105 11.48 -4.60 -7.73
CA ALA A 105 11.95 -4.10 -6.45
C ALA A 105 10.80 -3.98 -5.44
N ALA A 106 9.65 -3.48 -5.87
CA ALA A 106 8.48 -3.33 -5.01
C ALA A 106 7.96 -4.69 -4.54
N ARG A 107 7.91 -5.67 -5.44
CA ARG A 107 7.49 -7.03 -5.10
C ARG A 107 8.45 -7.67 -4.10
N ALA A 108 9.74 -7.51 -4.31
CA ALA A 108 10.74 -8.07 -3.40
C ALA A 108 10.62 -7.46 -2.01
N HIS A 109 10.43 -6.16 -1.92
CA HIS A 109 10.27 -5.47 -0.65
C HIS A 109 8.96 -5.88 0.05
N ALA A 110 7.84 -5.81 -0.65
CA ALA A 110 6.54 -6.10 -0.06
C ALA A 110 6.43 -7.56 0.38
N ASN A 111 6.79 -8.48 -0.49
CA ASN A 111 6.56 -9.91 -0.25
C ASN A 111 7.47 -10.49 0.83
N ARG A 112 8.54 -9.79 1.17
CA ARG A 112 9.50 -10.25 2.20
C ARG A 112 9.42 -9.47 3.50
N SER A 113 8.94 -8.22 3.46
CA SER A 113 9.01 -7.33 4.62
C SER A 113 7.66 -6.88 5.14
N LEU A 114 6.60 -7.02 4.35
CA LEU A 114 5.29 -6.46 4.69
C LEU A 114 4.21 -7.55 4.62
N PRO A 115 3.08 -7.34 5.31
CA PRO A 115 1.90 -8.19 5.12
C PRO A 115 1.17 -7.87 3.81
N ILE A 116 1.81 -7.15 2.90
CA ILE A 116 1.31 -6.85 1.56
C ILE A 116 2.00 -7.78 0.57
N THR A 117 1.20 -8.44 -0.27
CA THR A 117 1.72 -9.25 -1.36
C THR A 117 1.40 -8.57 -2.67
N LEU A 118 2.43 -8.32 -3.48
CA LEU A 118 2.28 -7.81 -4.83
C LEU A 118 2.51 -8.94 -5.81
N SER A 119 1.59 -9.12 -6.74
CA SER A 119 1.68 -10.20 -7.70
C SER A 119 1.37 -9.72 -9.11
N VAL A 120 1.82 -10.50 -10.09
CA VAL A 120 1.48 -10.26 -11.48
C VAL A 120 0.18 -10.98 -11.77
N VAL A 121 -0.84 -10.21 -12.18
CA VAL A 121 -2.13 -10.77 -12.55
C VAL A 121 -2.16 -10.89 -14.07
N LYS A 122 -2.52 -12.05 -14.56
CA LYS A 122 -2.56 -12.31 -16.00
C LYS A 122 -3.98 -12.45 -16.50
#